data_1e712cca9392a8c08295ad439b12ef28
#
_entry.id   1e712cca9392a8c08295ad439b12ef28
#
_cell.length_a   1.000
_cell.length_b   1.000
_cell.length_c   1.000
_cell.angle_alpha   90.00
_cell.angle_beta   90.00
_cell.angle_gamma   90.00
#
_symmetry.space_group_name_H-M   'P 1'
#
loop_
_entity.id
_entity.type
_entity.pdbx_description
1 polymer ?
#
loop_
_entity_poly.entity_id
_entity_poly.type
_entity_poly.pdbx_seq_one_letter_code
_entity_poly.pdbx_strand_id
1 'polypeptide(L)'
;MTDLSTNFCGLKLNNPLIAGSSGLTDETEKIVELEKAGAGAVILKSLFEEEIIHEMEENMHQMTGRAITYPETLDYIEEEPEEDTVRKYLRLIRETKGATNIPIIASVNCVSSQKWTYFSKEIERNGADALELNAFILPSDFNRTSEENEKIYFDIIEEVK
;
A
#
# COMPACT_ATOMS: atom_id res chain seq x y z
N MET A 1 18.04 27.02 18.20
CA MET A 1 17.23 26.40 17.16
C MET A 1 15.87 26.08 17.77
N THR A 2 14.80 26.37 17.07
CA THR A 2 13.45 25.99 17.51
C THR A 2 13.30 24.49 17.37
N ASP A 3 12.84 23.82 18.42
CA ASP A 3 12.49 22.40 18.37
C ASP A 3 11.18 22.24 17.57
N LEU A 4 11.21 21.47 16.49
CA LEU A 4 10.08 21.18 15.61
C LEU A 4 9.55 19.75 15.80
N SER A 5 10.09 19.01 16.77
CA SER A 5 9.64 17.64 17.04
C SER A 5 8.16 17.60 17.39
N THR A 6 7.47 16.57 16.92
CA THR A 6 6.03 16.39 17.15
C THR A 6 5.68 14.90 17.25
N ASN A 7 4.46 14.61 17.67
CA ASN A 7 3.91 13.26 17.67
C ASN A 7 2.76 13.18 16.68
N PHE A 8 2.77 12.12 15.84
CA PHE A 8 1.70 11.83 14.90
C PHE A 8 1.40 10.33 14.93
N CYS A 9 0.16 9.95 15.17
CA CYS A 9 -0.29 8.54 15.28
C CYS A 9 0.60 7.68 16.22
N GLY A 10 1.08 8.25 17.34
CA GLY A 10 2.00 7.57 18.26
C GLY A 10 3.46 7.55 17.82
N LEU A 11 3.78 8.03 16.63
CA LEU A 11 5.14 8.14 16.09
C LEU A 11 5.76 9.46 16.49
N LYS A 12 7.01 9.42 16.94
CA LYS A 12 7.81 10.62 17.21
C LYS A 12 8.50 11.08 15.93
N LEU A 13 8.15 12.26 15.46
CA LEU A 13 8.72 12.89 14.27
C LEU A 13 9.71 13.99 14.67
N ASN A 14 10.80 14.14 13.92
CA ASN A 14 11.78 15.21 14.08
C ASN A 14 11.21 16.58 13.69
N ASN A 15 10.21 16.60 12.83
CA ASN A 15 9.46 17.78 12.41
C ASN A 15 8.10 17.34 11.80
N PRO A 16 7.13 18.26 11.62
CA PRO A 16 5.78 17.91 11.15
C PRO A 16 5.65 17.70 9.62
N LEU A 17 6.75 17.72 8.86
CA LEU A 17 6.71 17.56 7.40
C LEU A 17 6.64 16.10 7.05
N ILE A 18 5.52 15.67 6.48
CA ILE A 18 5.31 14.30 6.01
C ILE A 18 5.19 14.35 4.48
N ALA A 19 6.04 13.59 3.78
CA ALA A 19 5.89 13.41 2.34
C ALA A 19 4.71 12.47 2.06
N GLY A 20 3.67 12.97 1.40
CA GLY A 20 2.45 12.22 1.11
C GLY A 20 2.62 11.20 -0.02
N SER A 21 1.66 10.25 -0.08
CA SER A 21 1.58 9.22 -1.12
C SER A 21 1.62 9.82 -2.53
N SER A 22 2.62 9.49 -3.31
CA SER A 22 2.85 10.02 -4.66
C SER A 22 3.91 9.22 -5.42
N GLY A 23 4.20 9.61 -6.68
CA GLY A 23 5.34 9.07 -7.44
C GLY A 23 6.72 9.47 -6.92
N LEU A 24 6.80 10.23 -5.83
CA LEU A 24 8.05 10.49 -5.10
C LEU A 24 8.27 9.50 -3.95
N THR A 25 7.29 8.66 -3.66
CA THR A 25 7.30 7.73 -2.52
C THR A 25 7.07 6.28 -2.96
N ASP A 26 7.40 5.96 -4.21
CA ASP A 26 7.24 4.65 -4.84
C ASP A 26 8.56 3.86 -5.01
N GLU A 27 9.71 4.46 -4.67
CA GLU A 27 11.04 3.85 -4.77
C GLU A 27 11.89 4.22 -3.57
N THR A 28 12.72 3.28 -3.09
CA THR A 28 13.58 3.47 -1.91
C THR A 28 14.54 4.65 -2.09
N GLU A 29 15.14 4.80 -3.26
CA GLU A 29 16.10 5.86 -3.57
C GLU A 29 15.47 7.25 -3.43
N LYS A 30 14.26 7.43 -3.95
CA LYS A 30 13.50 8.69 -3.84
C LYS A 30 13.18 9.02 -2.39
N ILE A 31 12.83 8.00 -1.60
CA ILE A 31 12.51 8.18 -0.18
C ILE A 31 13.74 8.57 0.63
N VAL A 32 14.90 8.00 0.34
CA VAL A 32 16.19 8.43 0.91
C VAL A 32 16.49 9.89 0.60
N GLU A 33 16.19 10.36 -0.62
CA GLU A 33 16.35 11.78 -0.97
C GLU A 33 15.36 12.68 -0.21
N LEU A 34 14.13 12.23 0.04
CA LEU A 34 13.16 12.95 0.85
C LEU A 34 13.63 13.08 2.31
N GLU A 35 14.20 12.03 2.90
CA GLU A 35 14.81 12.08 4.23
C GLU A 35 15.96 13.09 4.26
N LYS A 36 16.88 13.05 3.28
CA LYS A 36 17.98 14.03 3.17
C LYS A 36 17.47 15.45 2.99
N ALA A 37 16.34 15.65 2.32
CA ALA A 37 15.70 16.95 2.16
C ALA A 37 14.99 17.42 3.45
N GLY A 38 14.91 16.57 4.49
CA GLY A 38 14.39 16.92 5.81
C GLY A 38 12.94 16.48 6.04
N ALA A 39 12.40 15.51 5.33
CA ALA A 39 11.11 14.93 5.65
C ALA A 39 11.16 14.28 7.05
N GLY A 40 10.14 14.51 7.86
CA GLY A 40 9.98 13.93 9.20
C GLY A 40 9.38 12.53 9.18
N ALA A 41 8.63 12.19 8.12
CA ALA A 41 8.08 10.87 7.82
C ALA A 41 7.70 10.79 6.34
N VAL A 42 7.44 9.58 5.85
CA VAL A 42 6.99 9.34 4.47
C VAL A 42 5.78 8.41 4.47
N ILE A 43 4.78 8.76 3.66
CA ILE A 43 3.67 7.87 3.31
C ILE A 43 4.00 7.28 1.92
N LEU A 44 4.11 5.96 1.84
CA LEU A 44 4.39 5.27 0.59
C LEU A 44 3.26 5.45 -0.42
N LYS A 45 3.57 5.34 -1.71
CA LYS A 45 2.53 5.31 -2.74
C LYS A 45 1.51 4.22 -2.41
N SER A 46 0.23 4.57 -2.49
CA SER A 46 -0.85 3.64 -2.11
C SER A 46 -0.84 2.37 -2.94
N LEU A 47 -1.04 1.25 -2.28
CA LEU A 47 -1.34 -0.03 -2.90
C LEU A 47 -2.85 -0.08 -3.18
N PHE A 48 -3.25 -0.26 -4.43
CA PHE A 48 -4.65 -0.32 -4.85
C PHE A 48 -5.09 -1.77 -5.09
N GLU A 49 -6.23 -2.16 -4.49
CA GLU A 49 -6.79 -3.50 -4.70
C GLU A 49 -7.15 -3.74 -6.16
N GLU A 50 -7.61 -2.73 -6.87
CA GLU A 50 -7.96 -2.81 -8.29
C GLU A 50 -6.75 -3.16 -9.18
N GLU A 51 -5.56 -2.62 -8.86
CA GLU A 51 -4.32 -2.94 -9.58
C GLU A 51 -3.96 -4.42 -9.41
N ILE A 52 -4.13 -4.95 -8.19
CA ILE A 52 -3.87 -6.37 -7.89
C ILE A 52 -4.86 -7.28 -8.61
N ILE A 53 -6.14 -6.93 -8.64
CA ILE A 53 -7.17 -7.70 -9.32
C ILE A 53 -6.89 -7.72 -10.83
N HIS A 54 -6.56 -6.58 -11.40
CA HIS A 54 -6.25 -6.46 -12.83
C HIS A 54 -5.04 -7.32 -13.22
N GLU A 55 -3.96 -7.27 -12.43
CA GLU A 55 -2.78 -8.12 -12.62
C GLU A 55 -3.13 -9.62 -12.58
N MET A 56 -3.97 -10.03 -11.62
CA MET A 56 -4.42 -11.42 -11.51
C MET A 56 -5.25 -11.85 -12.73
N GLU A 57 -6.13 -10.98 -13.24
CA GLU A 57 -6.93 -11.25 -14.42
C GLU A 57 -6.06 -11.35 -15.67
N GLU A 58 -5.10 -10.46 -15.87
CA GLU A 58 -4.16 -10.52 -17.01
C GLU A 58 -3.33 -11.80 -16.98
N ASN A 59 -2.79 -12.17 -15.81
CA ASN A 59 -2.05 -13.41 -15.66
C ASN A 59 -2.90 -14.65 -16.00
N MET A 60 -4.15 -14.66 -15.54
CA MET A 60 -5.08 -15.76 -15.83
C MET A 60 -5.42 -15.84 -17.33
N HIS A 61 -5.62 -14.73 -18.01
CA HIS A 61 -5.86 -14.66 -19.45
C HIS A 61 -4.65 -15.15 -20.24
N GLN A 62 -3.44 -14.76 -19.84
CA GLN A 62 -2.20 -15.21 -20.49
C GLN A 62 -2.00 -16.72 -20.33
N MET A 63 -2.21 -17.27 -19.13
CA MET A 63 -2.12 -18.72 -18.87
C MET A 63 -3.15 -19.50 -19.70
N THR A 64 -4.39 -19.04 -19.75
CA THR A 64 -5.46 -19.69 -20.51
C THR A 64 -5.19 -19.63 -22.02
N GLY A 65 -4.74 -18.49 -22.53
CA GLY A 65 -4.38 -18.31 -23.93
C GLY A 65 -3.22 -19.20 -24.37
N ARG A 66 -2.16 -19.29 -23.55
CA ARG A 66 -0.99 -20.17 -23.80
C ARG A 66 -1.36 -21.64 -23.76
N ALA A 67 -2.16 -22.07 -22.77
CA ALA A 67 -2.59 -23.46 -22.64
C ALA A 67 -3.45 -23.95 -23.83
N ILE A 68 -4.24 -23.04 -24.42
CA ILE A 68 -5.07 -23.37 -25.61
C ILE A 68 -4.22 -23.43 -26.89
N THR A 69 -3.20 -22.57 -27.01
CA THR A 69 -2.43 -22.41 -28.25
C THR A 69 -1.28 -23.43 -28.36
N TYR A 70 -0.62 -23.75 -27.26
CA TYR A 70 0.56 -24.63 -27.21
C TYR A 70 0.63 -25.47 -25.94
N PRO A 71 -0.13 -26.56 -25.79
CA PRO A 71 -0.12 -27.39 -24.59
C PRO A 71 1.24 -27.99 -24.25
N GLU A 72 2.09 -28.21 -25.24
CA GLU A 72 3.40 -28.88 -25.13
C GLU A 72 4.53 -27.93 -24.67
N THR A 73 4.31 -26.62 -24.68
CA THR A 73 5.33 -25.62 -24.31
C THR A 73 5.32 -25.28 -22.82
N LEU A 74 4.33 -25.75 -22.07
CA LEU A 74 4.21 -25.49 -20.62
C LEU A 74 5.37 -26.09 -19.81
N ASP A 75 5.98 -27.19 -20.30
CA ASP A 75 7.09 -27.86 -19.63
C ASP A 75 8.47 -27.17 -19.82
N TYR A 76 8.56 -26.17 -20.73
CA TYR A 76 9.81 -25.49 -21.07
C TYR A 76 9.89 -24.04 -20.63
N ILE A 77 8.82 -23.49 -20.03
CA ILE A 77 8.81 -22.10 -19.57
C ILE A 77 9.14 -22.07 -18.07
N GLU A 78 10.41 -22.13 -17.76
CA GLU A 78 10.98 -21.66 -16.48
C GLU A 78 11.04 -20.11 -16.53
N GLU A 79 9.91 -19.42 -16.74
CA GLU A 79 9.84 -18.02 -16.42
C GLU A 79 9.69 -17.95 -14.90
N GLU A 80 10.71 -17.39 -14.21
CA GLU A 80 10.52 -17.00 -12.82
C GLU A 80 9.26 -16.12 -12.77
N PRO A 81 8.28 -16.44 -11.91
CA PRO A 81 7.05 -15.66 -11.85
C PRO A 81 7.45 -14.22 -11.55
N GLU A 82 7.06 -13.28 -12.41
CA GLU A 82 7.24 -11.86 -12.13
C GLU A 82 6.71 -11.57 -10.72
N GLU A 83 7.51 -10.84 -9.93
CA GLU A 83 7.12 -10.48 -8.58
C GLU A 83 5.81 -9.69 -8.64
N ASP A 84 4.77 -10.21 -8.00
CA ASP A 84 3.45 -9.58 -7.99
C ASP A 84 3.47 -8.21 -7.27
N THR A 85 2.48 -7.37 -7.56
CA THR A 85 2.35 -6.01 -7.04
C THR A 85 2.40 -5.97 -5.50
N VAL A 86 1.83 -6.95 -4.82
CA VAL A 86 1.85 -7.03 -3.35
C VAL A 86 3.26 -7.29 -2.85
N ARG A 87 3.98 -8.25 -3.45
CA ARG A 87 5.37 -8.57 -3.05
C ARG A 87 6.30 -7.39 -3.30
N LYS A 88 6.16 -6.71 -4.44
CA LYS A 88 6.90 -5.47 -4.75
C LYS A 88 6.68 -4.42 -3.67
N TYR A 89 5.43 -4.22 -3.24
CA TYR A 89 5.10 -3.26 -2.20
C TYR A 89 5.68 -3.64 -0.83
N LEU A 90 5.57 -4.90 -0.42
CA LEU A 90 6.15 -5.40 0.83
C LEU A 90 7.68 -5.34 0.82
N ARG A 91 8.31 -5.56 -0.33
CA ARG A 91 9.75 -5.37 -0.51
C ARG A 91 10.13 -3.90 -0.34
N LEU A 92 9.40 -2.97 -0.97
CA LEU A 92 9.62 -1.54 -0.83
C LEU A 92 9.61 -1.12 0.65
N ILE A 93 8.64 -1.61 1.45
CA ILE A 93 8.60 -1.34 2.90
C ILE A 93 9.89 -1.78 3.56
N ARG A 94 10.34 -3.04 3.35
CA ARG A 94 11.55 -3.58 3.98
C ARG A 94 12.81 -2.82 3.59
N GLU A 95 12.98 -2.55 2.30
CA GLU A 95 14.15 -1.85 1.77
C GLU A 95 14.22 -0.42 2.29
N THR A 96 13.10 0.29 2.28
CA THR A 96 13.03 1.66 2.78
C THR A 96 13.28 1.73 4.28
N LYS A 97 12.73 0.80 5.07
CA LYS A 97 13.02 0.70 6.50
C LYS A 97 14.49 0.42 6.80
N GLY A 98 15.15 -0.35 5.94
CA GLY A 98 16.60 -0.61 6.05
C GLY A 98 17.47 0.56 5.62
N ALA A 99 16.97 1.45 4.77
CA ALA A 99 17.73 2.55 4.17
C ALA A 99 17.52 3.91 4.84
N THR A 100 16.46 4.09 5.65
CA THR A 100 16.08 5.36 6.26
C THR A 100 15.89 5.24 7.78
N ASN A 101 15.95 6.39 8.48
CA ASN A 101 15.71 6.49 9.92
C ASN A 101 14.40 7.21 10.27
N ILE A 102 13.66 7.68 9.26
CA ILE A 102 12.35 8.32 9.46
C ILE A 102 11.23 7.27 9.44
N PRO A 103 10.09 7.54 10.10
CA PRO A 103 8.94 6.67 10.05
C PRO A 103 8.41 6.47 8.62
N ILE A 104 8.13 5.20 8.29
CA ILE A 104 7.55 4.77 7.02
C ILE A 104 6.11 4.34 7.26
N ILE A 105 5.19 5.07 6.64
CA ILE A 105 3.75 4.84 6.72
C ILE A 105 3.32 4.16 5.43
N ALA A 106 2.83 2.94 5.51
CA ALA A 106 2.25 2.27 4.35
C ALA A 106 0.88 2.86 4.04
N SER A 107 0.47 2.83 2.77
CA SER A 107 -0.85 3.30 2.34
C SER A 107 -1.54 2.24 1.50
N VAL A 108 -2.79 1.93 1.81
CA VAL A 108 -3.60 0.97 1.07
C VAL A 108 -4.97 1.55 0.74
N ASN A 109 -5.46 1.19 -0.44
CA ASN A 109 -6.82 1.43 -0.88
C ASN A 109 -7.46 0.08 -1.18
N CYS A 110 -8.43 -0.35 -0.36
CA CYS A 110 -9.19 -1.57 -0.58
C CYS A 110 -10.66 -1.25 -0.81
N VAL A 111 -11.27 -1.98 -1.72
CA VAL A 111 -12.70 -1.91 -2.01
C VAL A 111 -13.48 -2.94 -1.18
N SER A 112 -12.86 -4.11 -0.93
CA SER A 112 -13.49 -5.19 -0.17
C SER A 112 -13.03 -5.22 1.29
N SER A 113 -14.00 -5.42 2.21
CA SER A 113 -13.73 -5.44 3.65
C SER A 113 -12.69 -6.50 4.07
N GLN A 114 -12.77 -7.69 3.49
CA GLN A 114 -11.87 -8.81 3.82
C GLN A 114 -10.38 -8.55 3.50
N LYS A 115 -10.08 -7.68 2.55
CA LYS A 115 -8.71 -7.39 2.13
C LYS A 115 -7.98 -6.47 3.11
N TRP A 116 -8.68 -5.59 3.80
CA TRP A 116 -8.09 -4.68 4.79
C TRP A 116 -7.30 -5.43 5.87
N THR A 117 -7.90 -6.47 6.47
CA THR A 117 -7.25 -7.28 7.50
C THR A 117 -6.03 -8.04 7.00
N TYR A 118 -6.07 -8.54 5.76
CA TYR A 118 -4.94 -9.24 5.18
C TYR A 118 -3.76 -8.30 4.95
N PHE A 119 -3.97 -7.17 4.28
CA PHE A 119 -2.91 -6.23 3.97
C PHE A 119 -2.32 -5.57 5.21
N SER A 120 -3.14 -5.22 6.21
CA SER A 120 -2.64 -4.63 7.44
C SER A 120 -1.64 -5.53 8.17
N LYS A 121 -1.94 -6.82 8.27
CA LYS A 121 -1.05 -7.81 8.90
C LYS A 121 0.26 -8.01 8.13
N GLU A 122 0.19 -8.09 6.80
CA GLU A 122 1.40 -8.26 6.00
C GLU A 122 2.27 -7.00 6.03
N ILE A 123 1.69 -5.82 6.01
CA ILE A 123 2.37 -4.53 6.12
C ILE A 123 3.07 -4.40 7.48
N GLU A 124 2.39 -4.72 8.57
CA GLU A 124 2.95 -4.74 9.92
C GLU A 124 4.16 -5.69 10.02
N ARG A 125 4.02 -6.92 9.52
CA ARG A 125 5.10 -7.93 9.52
C ARG A 125 6.33 -7.50 8.73
N ASN A 126 6.15 -6.65 7.73
CA ASN A 126 7.24 -6.14 6.90
C ASN A 126 7.86 -4.84 7.44
N GLY A 127 7.37 -4.34 8.59
CA GLY A 127 8.04 -3.32 9.39
C GLY A 127 7.59 -1.88 9.12
N ALA A 128 6.44 -1.66 8.50
CA ALA A 128 5.86 -0.32 8.45
C ALA A 128 5.56 0.19 9.88
N ASP A 129 5.77 1.48 10.12
CA ASP A 129 5.56 2.11 11.43
C ASP A 129 4.10 2.48 11.66
N ALA A 130 3.34 2.70 10.60
CA ALA A 130 1.90 2.96 10.62
C ALA A 130 1.25 2.60 9.29
N LEU A 131 -0.08 2.60 9.25
CA LEU A 131 -0.89 2.34 8.08
C LEU A 131 -1.84 3.50 7.82
N GLU A 132 -1.84 4.02 6.60
CA GLU A 132 -2.84 4.90 6.05
C GLU A 132 -3.93 4.07 5.37
N LEU A 133 -5.16 4.22 5.81
CA LEU A 133 -6.33 3.63 5.19
C LEU A 133 -6.92 4.65 4.20
N ASN A 134 -6.61 4.48 2.93
CA ASN A 134 -7.15 5.32 1.87
C ASN A 134 -8.53 4.80 1.45
N ALA A 135 -9.54 5.05 2.27
CA ALA A 135 -10.92 4.66 2.02
C ALA A 135 -11.65 5.80 1.31
N PHE A 136 -12.05 5.56 0.07
CA PHE A 136 -12.85 6.52 -0.71
C PHE A 136 -14.21 5.92 -1.05
N ILE A 137 -15.26 6.51 -0.46
CA ILE A 137 -16.64 6.08 -0.67
C ILE A 137 -17.40 7.23 -1.32
N LEU A 138 -17.75 7.05 -2.60
CA LEU A 138 -18.60 8.02 -3.31
C LEU A 138 -20.05 7.88 -2.84
N PRO A 139 -20.65 8.92 -2.24
CA PRO A 139 -22.05 8.89 -1.81
C PRO A 139 -23.00 9.06 -3.03
N SER A 140 -23.05 8.03 -3.89
CA SER A 140 -23.84 8.03 -5.12
C SER A 140 -25.27 7.52 -4.96
N ASP A 141 -25.57 6.87 -3.82
CA ASP A 141 -26.92 6.40 -3.50
C ASP A 141 -27.70 7.49 -2.73
N PHE A 142 -28.65 8.11 -3.40
CA PHE A 142 -29.52 9.16 -2.82
C PHE A 142 -30.46 8.66 -1.70
N ASN A 143 -30.60 7.34 -1.50
CA ASN A 143 -31.42 6.78 -0.44
C ASN A 143 -30.62 6.54 0.85
N ARG A 144 -29.28 6.60 0.81
CA ARG A 144 -28.44 6.49 1.99
C ARG A 144 -28.37 7.79 2.76
N THR A 145 -28.50 7.68 4.06
CA THR A 145 -28.26 8.79 4.98
C THR A 145 -26.76 9.08 5.14
N SER A 146 -26.40 10.23 5.71
CA SER A 146 -25.00 10.56 6.06
C SER A 146 -24.43 9.55 7.03
N GLU A 147 -25.18 9.15 8.05
CA GLU A 147 -24.80 8.18 9.07
C GLU A 147 -24.50 6.80 8.47
N GLU A 148 -25.28 6.36 7.50
CA GLU A 148 -25.03 5.08 6.79
C GLU A 148 -23.74 5.13 5.96
N ASN A 149 -23.42 6.26 5.33
CA ASN A 149 -22.18 6.43 4.61
C ASN A 149 -20.97 6.52 5.56
N GLU A 150 -21.09 7.24 6.67
CA GLU A 150 -20.05 7.36 7.69
C GLU A 150 -19.76 6.02 8.37
N LYS A 151 -20.80 5.21 8.62
CA LYS A 151 -20.66 3.89 9.25
C LYS A 151 -19.64 3.00 8.54
N ILE A 152 -19.53 3.07 7.22
CA ILE A 152 -18.60 2.24 6.45
C ILE A 152 -17.14 2.51 6.87
N TYR A 153 -16.77 3.74 7.19
CA TYR A 153 -15.43 4.08 7.67
C TYR A 153 -15.16 3.47 9.05
N PHE A 154 -16.15 3.46 9.94
CA PHE A 154 -16.02 2.82 11.26
C PHE A 154 -15.88 1.31 11.12
N ASP A 155 -16.68 0.68 10.24
CA ASP A 155 -16.61 -0.76 10.00
C ASP A 155 -15.20 -1.15 9.46
N ILE A 156 -14.60 -0.38 8.55
CA ILE A 156 -13.23 -0.59 8.06
C ILE A 156 -12.21 -0.49 9.20
N ILE A 157 -12.32 0.53 10.06
CA ILE A 157 -11.40 0.73 11.18
C ILE A 157 -11.51 -0.42 12.20
N GLU A 158 -12.72 -0.93 12.45
CA GLU A 158 -12.92 -2.06 13.36
C GLU A 158 -12.32 -3.36 12.81
N GLU A 159 -12.34 -3.56 11.48
CA GLU A 159 -11.74 -4.74 10.85
C GLU A 159 -10.20 -4.72 10.84
N VAL A 160 -9.60 -3.54 10.81
CA VAL A 160 -8.13 -3.38 10.75
C VAL A 160 -7.49 -3.46 12.13
N LYS A 161 -8.22 -3.15 13.20
CA LYS A 161 -7.73 -3.25 14.58
C LYS A 161 -7.53 -4.70 15.03
#